data_8c61d582f3abd3a54ae8a3acef70f04b
#
_entry.id   8c61d582f3abd3a54ae8a3acef70f04b
#
_cell.length_a   1.000
_cell.length_b   1.000
_cell.length_c   1.000
_cell.angle_alpha   90.00
_cell.angle_beta   90.00
_cell.angle_gamma   90.00
#
_symmetry.space_group_name_H-M   'P 1'
#
loop_
_entity.id
_entity.type
_entity.pdbx_description
1 polymer ?
#
loop_
_entity_poly.entity_id
_entity_poly.type
_entity_poly.pdbx_seq_one_letter_code
_entity_poly.pdbx_strand_id
1 'polypeptide(L)'
;MDGSAFAAKGKLRTLLGDTFLQEIQGKTVLDFGCGEGTEAVEMARAGAKRVIGLDIQTHLLERARAAAEKAGVEDRCNFCTETAEPADLITSIDAFEHFSEPKLALDAMYRLLKPGGTLVASFGPTWFHPLGGHLFSIFPWAHLMFSEDALIAWRSDFKTDGATKFHETAGGLNRMTINRFERMAAESAFQVETIEAVPIRKLRQAHFKWTREWTTAIVRARLRKTQ
;
A
#
# COMPACT_ATOMS: atom_id res chain seq x y z
N MET A 1 -10.96 -0.67 -9.11
CA MET A 1 -11.99 -0.42 -8.07
C MET A 1 -12.19 1.07 -8.05
N ASP A 2 -13.41 1.56 -8.17
CA ASP A 2 -13.64 2.96 -7.91
C ASP A 2 -13.61 3.19 -6.39
N GLY A 3 -13.09 4.34 -5.96
CA GLY A 3 -12.97 4.67 -4.54
C GLY A 3 -14.30 4.96 -3.82
N SER A 4 -15.45 4.71 -4.47
CA SER A 4 -16.78 5.08 -3.96
C SER A 4 -17.16 4.34 -2.67
N ALA A 5 -16.64 3.11 -2.47
CA ALA A 5 -16.89 2.34 -1.25
C ALA A 5 -16.27 2.97 0.01
N PHE A 6 -15.28 3.85 -0.14
CA PHE A 6 -14.55 4.49 0.96
C PHE A 6 -15.00 5.92 1.25
N ALA A 7 -15.83 6.52 0.37
CA ALA A 7 -16.20 7.93 0.47
C ALA A 7 -16.99 8.28 1.76
N ALA A 8 -17.70 7.31 2.35
CA ALA A 8 -18.57 7.56 3.52
C ALA A 8 -17.88 7.34 4.88
N LYS A 9 -16.77 6.58 4.96
CA LYS A 9 -16.16 6.17 6.25
C LYS A 9 -14.67 6.46 6.40
N GLY A 10 -14.02 6.99 5.37
CA GLY A 10 -12.55 7.06 5.31
C GLY A 10 -11.91 5.70 5.00
N LYS A 11 -10.86 5.70 4.18
CA LYS A 11 -10.19 4.48 3.74
C LYS A 11 -9.43 3.83 4.89
N LEU A 12 -8.69 4.62 5.67
CA LEU A 12 -7.91 4.11 6.82
C LEU A 12 -8.82 3.48 7.88
N ARG A 13 -9.95 4.13 8.20
CA ARG A 13 -10.92 3.56 9.15
C ARG A 13 -11.46 2.22 8.69
N THR A 14 -11.74 2.08 7.41
CA THR A 14 -12.27 0.83 6.82
C THR A 14 -11.20 -0.26 6.77
N LEU A 15 -9.96 0.08 6.45
CA LEU A 15 -8.86 -0.85 6.32
C LEU A 15 -8.26 -1.23 7.67
N LEU A 16 -8.05 -0.27 8.57
CA LEU A 16 -7.25 -0.43 9.79
C LEU A 16 -8.06 -0.27 11.09
N GLY A 17 -9.30 0.23 10.99
CA GLY A 17 -10.21 0.41 12.13
C GLY A 17 -9.98 1.71 12.93
N ASP A 18 -10.87 1.96 13.89
CA ASP A 18 -10.81 3.16 14.74
C ASP A 18 -9.61 3.15 15.71
N THR A 19 -9.17 1.97 16.13
CA THR A 19 -8.01 1.79 17.00
C THR A 19 -6.73 2.36 16.39
N PHE A 20 -6.55 2.18 15.07
CA PHE A 20 -5.43 2.75 14.35
C PHE A 20 -5.46 4.29 14.39
N LEU A 21 -6.63 4.90 14.15
CA LEU A 21 -6.77 6.36 14.19
C LEU A 21 -6.51 6.95 15.59
N GLN A 22 -6.79 6.19 16.64
CA GLN A 22 -6.42 6.57 18.01
C GLN A 22 -4.92 6.44 18.24
N GLU A 23 -4.31 5.38 17.72
CA GLU A 23 -2.88 5.10 17.88
C GLU A 23 -1.98 6.19 17.29
N ILE A 24 -2.36 6.80 16.16
CA ILE A 24 -1.56 7.83 15.48
C ILE A 24 -1.63 9.21 16.13
N GLN A 25 -2.54 9.45 17.08
CA GLN A 25 -2.69 10.75 17.71
C GLN A 25 -1.41 11.21 18.41
N GLY A 26 -0.99 12.43 18.11
CA GLY A 26 0.23 13.04 18.67
C GLY A 26 1.55 12.46 18.16
N LYS A 27 1.51 11.48 17.24
CA LYS A 27 2.70 10.84 16.66
C LYS A 27 3.16 11.48 15.36
N THR A 28 4.45 11.28 15.06
CA THR A 28 5.00 11.45 13.70
C THR A 28 4.74 10.17 12.92
N VAL A 29 3.99 10.28 11.84
CA VAL A 29 3.64 9.15 10.96
C VAL A 29 4.27 9.37 9.59
N LEU A 30 4.85 8.33 9.00
CA LEU A 30 5.34 8.35 7.63
C LEU A 30 4.44 7.48 6.76
N ASP A 31 3.91 8.03 5.68
CA ASP A 31 3.12 7.34 4.67
C ASP A 31 4.04 6.98 3.50
N PHE A 32 4.43 5.71 3.41
CA PHE A 32 5.41 5.21 2.45
C PHE A 32 4.71 4.71 1.17
N GLY A 33 4.90 5.44 0.07
CA GLY A 33 4.12 5.30 -1.16
C GLY A 33 2.81 6.08 -1.06
N CYS A 34 2.86 7.35 -0.61
CA CYS A 34 1.69 8.15 -0.27
C CYS A 34 0.84 8.59 -1.48
N GLY A 35 1.33 8.45 -2.72
CA GLY A 35 0.62 8.87 -3.91
C GLY A 35 0.13 10.33 -3.82
N GLU A 36 -1.17 10.52 -4.05
CA GLU A 36 -1.85 11.83 -3.98
C GLU A 36 -2.15 12.30 -2.54
N GLY A 37 -1.64 11.62 -1.51
CA GLY A 37 -1.70 12.04 -0.11
C GLY A 37 -3.05 11.85 0.58
N THR A 38 -3.94 11.05 0.03
CA THR A 38 -5.30 10.85 0.61
C THR A 38 -5.23 10.33 2.04
N GLU A 39 -4.44 9.29 2.28
CA GLU A 39 -4.24 8.67 3.59
C GLU A 39 -3.44 9.58 4.53
N ALA A 40 -2.44 10.29 4.01
CA ALA A 40 -1.67 11.28 4.78
C ALA A 40 -2.57 12.40 5.32
N VAL A 41 -3.46 12.95 4.49
CA VAL A 41 -4.44 13.97 4.89
C VAL A 41 -5.43 13.40 5.92
N GLU A 42 -5.91 12.16 5.74
CA GLU A 42 -6.80 11.49 6.70
C GLU A 42 -6.11 11.34 8.07
N MET A 43 -4.84 10.93 8.09
CA MET A 43 -4.03 10.82 9.32
C MET A 43 -3.80 12.16 10.01
N ALA A 44 -3.49 13.22 9.26
CA ALA A 44 -3.33 14.56 9.81
C ALA A 44 -4.63 15.07 10.45
N ARG A 45 -5.78 14.86 9.79
CA ARG A 45 -7.12 15.18 10.34
C ARG A 45 -7.47 14.36 11.58
N ALA A 46 -7.01 13.11 11.64
CA ALA A 46 -7.24 12.24 12.79
C ALA A 46 -6.35 12.58 14.01
N GLY A 47 -5.49 13.59 13.92
CA GLY A 47 -4.71 14.09 15.05
C GLY A 47 -3.26 13.61 15.10
N ALA A 48 -2.71 13.09 14.01
CA ALA A 48 -1.27 12.91 13.90
C ALA A 48 -0.58 14.26 14.09
N LYS A 49 0.51 14.28 14.88
CA LYS A 49 1.30 15.50 15.13
C LYS A 49 1.97 15.99 13.84
N ARG A 50 2.50 15.06 13.07
CA ARG A 50 3.18 15.29 11.80
C ARG A 50 2.98 14.08 10.89
N VAL A 51 2.74 14.33 9.62
CA VAL A 51 2.67 13.30 8.59
C VAL A 51 3.70 13.59 7.51
N ILE A 52 4.54 12.61 7.21
CA ILE A 52 5.54 12.66 6.15
C ILE A 52 5.04 11.76 5.03
N GLY A 53 4.64 12.33 3.90
CA GLY A 53 4.25 11.58 2.72
C GLY A 53 5.47 11.36 1.81
N LEU A 54 5.85 10.11 1.60
CA LEU A 54 6.99 9.73 0.77
C LEU A 54 6.50 9.03 -0.50
N ASP A 55 6.86 9.58 -1.66
CA ASP A 55 6.59 8.97 -2.97
C ASP A 55 7.64 9.40 -4.00
N ILE A 56 7.96 8.52 -4.95
CA ILE A 56 8.95 8.81 -6.01
C ILE A 56 8.37 9.68 -7.12
N GLN A 57 7.05 9.78 -7.24
CA GLN A 57 6.35 10.49 -8.30
C GLN A 57 6.05 11.93 -7.89
N THR A 58 6.90 12.88 -8.32
CA THR A 58 6.81 14.30 -7.93
C THR A 58 5.46 14.94 -8.27
N HIS A 59 4.85 14.56 -9.40
CA HIS A 59 3.55 15.09 -9.79
C HIS A 59 2.40 14.64 -8.86
N LEU A 60 2.53 13.46 -8.21
CA LEU A 60 1.58 13.04 -7.19
C LEU A 60 1.79 13.81 -5.89
N LEU A 61 3.05 14.11 -5.52
CA LEU A 61 3.36 14.93 -4.34
C LEU A 61 2.83 16.37 -4.47
N GLU A 62 2.78 16.92 -5.69
CA GLU A 62 2.13 18.22 -5.94
C GLU A 62 0.64 18.18 -5.65
N ARG A 63 -0.04 17.11 -6.11
CA ARG A 63 -1.46 16.87 -5.80
C ARG A 63 -1.69 16.66 -4.31
N ALA A 64 -0.78 15.93 -3.65
CA ALA A 64 -0.83 15.70 -2.21
C ALA A 64 -0.74 17.00 -1.40
N ARG A 65 0.14 17.94 -1.81
CA ARG A 65 0.25 19.26 -1.19
C ARG A 65 -1.05 20.06 -1.35
N ALA A 66 -1.60 20.11 -2.56
CA ALA A 66 -2.87 20.77 -2.83
C ALA A 66 -4.04 20.14 -2.04
N ALA A 67 -4.04 18.80 -1.86
CA ALA A 67 -5.04 18.11 -1.06
C ALA A 67 -4.93 18.47 0.43
N ALA A 68 -3.70 18.59 0.98
CA ALA A 68 -3.46 18.99 2.36
C ALA A 68 -3.87 20.44 2.61
N GLU A 69 -3.55 21.36 1.70
CA GLU A 69 -3.96 22.77 1.75
C GLU A 69 -5.49 22.87 1.74
N LYS A 70 -6.17 22.22 0.77
CA LYS A 70 -7.63 22.18 0.71
C LYS A 70 -8.28 21.62 1.97
N ALA A 71 -7.55 20.74 2.68
CA ALA A 71 -8.02 20.10 3.91
C ALA A 71 -7.70 20.94 5.17
N GLY A 72 -6.88 22.00 5.07
CA GLY A 72 -6.41 22.83 6.19
C GLY A 72 -5.49 22.07 7.15
N VAL A 73 -4.61 21.20 6.61
CA VAL A 73 -3.65 20.40 7.39
C VAL A 73 -2.23 20.47 6.82
N GLU A 74 -1.95 21.43 5.95
CA GLU A 74 -0.66 21.62 5.27
C GLU A 74 0.49 21.85 6.25
N ASP A 75 0.24 22.48 7.37
CA ASP A 75 1.20 22.72 8.45
C ASP A 75 1.68 21.44 9.13
N ARG A 76 0.89 20.36 9.07
CA ARG A 76 1.20 19.04 9.62
C ARG A 76 1.69 18.04 8.60
N CYS A 77 1.54 18.30 7.29
CA CYS A 77 1.92 17.41 6.21
C CYS A 77 3.20 17.89 5.52
N ASN A 78 4.15 16.96 5.31
CA ASN A 78 5.34 17.18 4.50
C ASN A 78 5.44 16.12 3.42
N PHE A 79 5.41 16.52 2.14
CA PHE A 79 5.46 15.60 1.01
C PHE A 79 6.81 15.71 0.29
N CYS A 80 7.56 14.60 0.20
CA CYS A 80 8.93 14.56 -0.30
C CYS A 80 9.24 13.24 -1.02
N THR A 81 10.28 13.26 -1.83
CA THR A 81 10.78 12.06 -2.53
C THR A 81 11.77 11.26 -1.68
N GLU A 82 12.36 11.90 -0.67
CA GLU A 82 13.29 11.28 0.28
C GLU A 82 13.19 11.95 1.64
N THR A 83 13.50 11.21 2.69
CA THR A 83 13.57 11.72 4.06
C THR A 83 14.53 10.90 4.90
N ALA A 84 15.15 11.54 5.87
CA ALA A 84 15.91 10.88 6.95
C ALA A 84 15.22 11.08 8.31
N GLU A 85 14.05 11.73 8.35
CA GLU A 85 13.31 11.99 9.59
C GLU A 85 12.68 10.70 10.12
N PRO A 86 13.00 10.25 11.34
CA PRO A 86 12.47 9.02 11.88
C PRO A 86 11.02 9.20 12.35
N ALA A 87 10.18 8.19 12.05
CA ALA A 87 8.76 8.17 12.42
C ALA A 87 8.48 7.24 13.60
N ASP A 88 7.44 7.53 14.35
CA ASP A 88 6.90 6.66 15.40
C ASP A 88 6.13 5.48 14.80
N LEU A 89 5.52 5.73 13.62
CA LEU A 89 4.73 4.75 12.88
C LEU A 89 4.91 5.00 11.37
N ILE A 90 5.00 3.91 10.60
CA ILE A 90 4.95 3.96 9.15
C ILE A 90 3.69 3.27 8.67
N THR A 91 2.99 3.90 7.71
CA THR A 91 1.93 3.26 6.92
C THR A 91 2.45 2.98 5.51
N SER A 92 1.96 1.90 4.89
CA SER A 92 2.12 1.63 3.47
C SER A 92 0.84 0.97 2.97
N ILE A 93 0.00 1.75 2.28
CA ILE A 93 -1.36 1.36 1.90
C ILE A 93 -1.46 1.27 0.39
N ASP A 94 -1.86 0.10 -0.13
CA ASP A 94 -1.99 -0.20 -1.56
C ASP A 94 -0.70 0.16 -2.35
N ALA A 95 0.47 -0.16 -1.78
CA ALA A 95 1.76 0.20 -2.35
C ALA A 95 2.72 -1.00 -2.52
N PHE A 96 2.68 -2.01 -1.64
CA PHE A 96 3.63 -3.14 -1.68
C PHE A 96 3.61 -3.92 -2.99
N GLU A 97 2.45 -4.07 -3.63
CA GLU A 97 2.29 -4.72 -4.92
C GLU A 97 2.93 -3.93 -6.08
N HIS A 98 3.24 -2.66 -5.83
CA HIS A 98 3.78 -1.72 -6.82
C HIS A 98 5.29 -1.45 -6.66
N PHE A 99 5.90 -1.78 -5.54
CA PHE A 99 7.34 -1.58 -5.35
C PHE A 99 8.15 -2.48 -6.28
N SER A 100 9.04 -1.90 -7.09
CA SER A 100 9.96 -2.68 -7.94
C SER A 100 10.84 -3.61 -7.10
N GLU A 101 11.35 -3.11 -5.97
CA GLU A 101 12.22 -3.81 -5.03
C GLU A 101 11.59 -3.81 -3.62
N PRO A 102 10.57 -4.67 -3.35
CA PRO A 102 9.81 -4.61 -2.11
C PRO A 102 10.63 -4.94 -0.87
N LYS A 103 11.73 -5.72 -1.01
CA LYS A 103 12.66 -5.99 0.10
C LYS A 103 13.43 -4.74 0.48
N LEU A 104 13.95 -4.00 -0.50
CA LEU A 104 14.65 -2.72 -0.25
C LEU A 104 13.71 -1.68 0.35
N ALA A 105 12.44 -1.64 -0.08
CA ALA A 105 11.43 -0.78 0.52
C ALA A 105 11.20 -1.14 1.99
N LEU A 106 11.08 -2.44 2.32
CA LEU A 106 10.92 -2.91 3.70
C LEU A 106 12.14 -2.55 4.57
N ASP A 107 13.36 -2.70 4.05
CA ASP A 107 14.60 -2.32 4.73
C ASP A 107 14.67 -0.78 4.95
N ALA A 108 14.21 0.01 3.98
CA ALA A 108 14.14 1.48 4.12
C ALA A 108 13.13 1.89 5.20
N MET A 109 11.94 1.26 5.23
CA MET A 109 10.95 1.49 6.28
C MET A 109 11.51 1.15 7.66
N TYR A 110 12.27 0.04 7.79
CA TYR A 110 12.91 -0.31 9.05
C TYR A 110 13.88 0.77 9.53
N ARG A 111 14.70 1.31 8.63
CA ARG A 111 15.66 2.39 8.98
C ARG A 111 14.95 3.67 9.40
N LEU A 112 13.83 4.02 8.76
CA LEU A 112 13.06 5.24 9.02
C LEU A 112 12.17 5.15 10.28
N LEU A 113 11.99 3.98 10.87
CA LEU A 113 11.29 3.85 12.15
C LEU A 113 12.21 4.15 13.33
N LYS A 114 11.67 4.83 14.33
CA LYS A 114 12.27 4.92 15.66
C LYS A 114 12.34 3.52 16.32
N PRO A 115 13.27 3.28 17.25
CA PRO A 115 13.23 2.08 18.08
C PRO A 115 11.86 1.91 18.73
N GLY A 116 11.30 0.71 18.68
CA GLY A 116 9.95 0.39 19.16
C GLY A 116 8.81 0.86 18.25
N GLY A 117 9.12 1.52 17.12
CA GLY A 117 8.14 1.95 16.12
C GLY A 117 7.51 0.78 15.37
N THR A 118 6.40 1.05 14.68
CA THR A 118 5.59 0.04 14.02
C THR A 118 5.35 0.38 12.55
N LEU A 119 5.48 -0.61 11.67
CA LEU A 119 4.99 -0.57 10.30
C LEU A 119 3.62 -1.21 10.24
N VAL A 120 2.65 -0.50 9.66
CA VAL A 120 1.31 -1.00 9.33
C VAL A 120 1.16 -0.97 7.82
N ALA A 121 1.06 -2.14 7.21
CA ALA A 121 0.89 -2.28 5.77
C ALA A 121 -0.47 -2.89 5.43
N SER A 122 -1.07 -2.41 4.34
CA SER A 122 -2.24 -3.04 3.73
C SER A 122 -2.09 -2.97 2.22
N PHE A 123 -2.19 -4.09 1.53
CA PHE A 123 -2.01 -4.13 0.09
C PHE A 123 -2.87 -5.21 -0.57
N GLY A 124 -3.14 -5.04 -1.83
CA GLY A 124 -3.89 -5.97 -2.66
C GLY A 124 -4.65 -5.28 -3.79
N PRO A 125 -5.13 -6.07 -4.74
CA PRO A 125 -5.20 -7.54 -4.74
C PRO A 125 -3.83 -8.20 -4.92
N THR A 126 -3.61 -9.34 -4.24
CA THR A 126 -2.40 -10.16 -4.42
C THR A 126 -2.36 -10.84 -5.79
N TRP A 127 -1.20 -11.35 -6.22
CA TRP A 127 -1.02 -11.85 -7.59
C TRP A 127 -2.02 -12.92 -8.01
N PHE A 128 -2.38 -13.88 -7.15
CA PHE A 128 -3.33 -14.94 -7.50
C PHE A 128 -4.81 -14.57 -7.31
N HIS A 129 -5.11 -13.38 -6.79
CA HIS A 129 -6.47 -12.87 -6.75
C HIS A 129 -7.06 -12.77 -8.17
N PRO A 130 -8.39 -12.97 -8.37
CA PRO A 130 -9.01 -12.80 -9.68
C PRO A 130 -8.62 -11.52 -10.44
N LEU A 131 -8.44 -10.43 -9.70
CA LEU A 131 -8.00 -9.14 -10.24
C LEU A 131 -6.54 -8.81 -9.90
N GLY A 132 -5.67 -9.79 -9.70
CA GLY A 132 -4.26 -9.57 -9.41
C GLY A 132 -3.50 -8.84 -10.52
N GLY A 133 -4.00 -8.90 -11.76
CA GLY A 133 -3.54 -8.09 -12.90
C GLY A 133 -4.37 -6.81 -13.14
N HIS A 134 -4.87 -6.16 -12.10
CA HIS A 134 -5.85 -5.07 -12.16
C HIS A 134 -5.44 -3.85 -13.00
N LEU A 135 -4.15 -3.63 -13.23
CA LEU A 135 -3.65 -2.57 -14.11
C LEU A 135 -3.77 -2.91 -15.60
N PHE A 136 -3.99 -4.17 -15.96
CA PHE A 136 -3.93 -4.66 -17.32
C PHE A 136 -5.26 -5.19 -17.84
N SER A 137 -6.08 -5.76 -16.97
CA SER A 137 -7.39 -6.29 -17.34
C SER A 137 -8.33 -6.40 -16.14
N ILE A 138 -9.61 -6.17 -16.38
CA ILE A 138 -10.70 -6.45 -15.44
C ILE A 138 -11.21 -7.89 -15.55
N PHE A 139 -10.76 -8.64 -16.57
CA PHE A 139 -11.13 -10.04 -16.73
C PHE A 139 -10.44 -10.88 -15.65
N PRO A 140 -11.21 -11.68 -14.87
CA PRO A 140 -10.64 -12.46 -13.79
C PRO A 140 -9.53 -13.40 -14.25
N TRP A 141 -8.38 -13.36 -13.58
CA TRP A 141 -7.18 -14.15 -13.85
C TRP A 141 -6.56 -13.97 -15.24
N ALA A 142 -6.89 -12.90 -15.98
CA ALA A 142 -6.29 -12.62 -17.28
C ALA A 142 -4.76 -12.67 -17.24
N HIS A 143 -4.15 -12.13 -16.18
CA HIS A 143 -2.70 -12.10 -15.96
C HIS A 143 -2.05 -13.49 -15.72
N LEU A 144 -2.85 -14.53 -15.50
CA LEU A 144 -2.40 -15.92 -15.41
C LEU A 144 -2.70 -16.73 -16.68
N MET A 145 -3.65 -16.26 -17.49
CA MET A 145 -4.12 -16.95 -18.71
C MET A 145 -3.45 -16.45 -19.98
N PHE A 146 -3.09 -15.18 -20.03
CA PHE A 146 -2.49 -14.53 -21.20
C PHE A 146 -1.04 -14.13 -20.91
N SER A 147 -0.23 -14.08 -21.96
CA SER A 147 1.15 -13.60 -21.84
C SER A 147 1.20 -12.12 -21.45
N GLU A 148 2.30 -11.70 -20.83
CA GLU A 148 2.54 -10.29 -20.51
C GLU A 148 2.43 -9.40 -21.75
N ASP A 149 3.04 -9.83 -22.86
CA ASP A 149 3.01 -9.08 -24.12
C ASP A 149 1.58 -8.90 -24.67
N ALA A 150 0.72 -9.92 -24.55
CA ALA A 150 -0.67 -9.82 -24.97
C ALA A 150 -1.47 -8.84 -24.12
N LEU A 151 -1.25 -8.82 -22.80
CA LEU A 151 -1.92 -7.90 -21.88
C LEU A 151 -1.40 -6.48 -22.02
N ILE A 152 -0.11 -6.29 -22.29
CA ILE A 152 0.48 -4.99 -22.61
C ILE A 152 -0.08 -4.46 -23.94
N ALA A 153 -0.12 -5.28 -24.98
CA ALA A 153 -0.71 -4.91 -26.26
C ALA A 153 -2.18 -4.49 -26.10
N TRP A 154 -2.96 -5.26 -25.35
CA TRP A 154 -4.36 -4.90 -25.07
C TRP A 154 -4.48 -3.58 -24.28
N ARG A 155 -3.61 -3.40 -23.26
CA ARG A 155 -3.60 -2.16 -22.47
C ARG A 155 -3.24 -0.93 -23.30
N SER A 156 -2.37 -1.07 -24.32
CA SER A 156 -1.94 0.04 -25.20
C SER A 156 -3.08 0.65 -26.00
N ASP A 157 -4.20 -0.07 -26.18
CA ASP A 157 -5.41 0.48 -26.81
C ASP A 157 -6.09 1.55 -25.92
N PHE A 158 -5.80 1.57 -24.61
CA PHE A 158 -6.44 2.46 -23.65
C PHE A 158 -5.47 3.36 -22.90
N LYS A 159 -4.17 3.06 -22.91
CA LYS A 159 -3.11 3.77 -22.18
C LYS A 159 -1.91 4.02 -23.09
N THR A 160 -1.44 5.25 -23.12
CA THR A 160 -0.38 5.74 -24.00
C THR A 160 0.94 6.01 -23.27
N ASP A 161 1.18 5.36 -22.14
CA ASP A 161 2.40 5.53 -21.34
C ASP A 161 3.64 4.82 -21.89
N GLY A 162 3.48 4.06 -23.00
CA GLY A 162 4.58 3.38 -23.70
C GLY A 162 5.17 2.18 -22.95
N ALA A 163 4.54 1.73 -21.87
CA ALA A 163 5.00 0.58 -21.10
C ALA A 163 4.99 -0.70 -21.95
N THR A 164 6.09 -1.46 -21.90
CA THR A 164 6.27 -2.75 -22.58
C THR A 164 6.31 -3.93 -21.60
N LYS A 165 6.41 -3.67 -20.31
CA LYS A 165 6.45 -4.65 -19.22
C LYS A 165 5.55 -4.26 -18.05
N PHE A 166 5.13 -5.23 -17.25
CA PHE A 166 4.28 -4.98 -16.09
C PHE A 166 4.90 -4.01 -15.08
N HIS A 167 6.22 -4.07 -14.90
CA HIS A 167 6.93 -3.21 -13.95
C HIS A 167 7.22 -1.80 -14.48
N GLU A 168 7.07 -1.57 -15.78
CA GLU A 168 7.31 -0.25 -16.43
C GLU A 168 6.08 0.65 -16.36
N THR A 169 4.88 0.10 -16.11
CA THR A 169 3.68 0.92 -15.98
C THR A 169 3.77 1.80 -14.73
N ALA A 170 3.17 2.97 -14.79
CA ALA A 170 3.01 3.81 -13.60
C ALA A 170 2.31 2.99 -12.49
N GLY A 171 2.99 2.75 -11.37
CA GLY A 171 2.52 1.84 -10.35
C GLY A 171 2.61 0.36 -10.72
N GLY A 172 3.61 -0.07 -11.49
CA GLY A 172 3.79 -1.44 -12.01
C GLY A 172 3.43 -2.56 -11.03
N LEU A 173 3.41 -3.80 -11.49
CA LEU A 173 3.10 -4.95 -10.62
C LEU A 173 4.32 -5.82 -10.42
N ASN A 174 4.67 -6.06 -9.17
CA ASN A 174 5.79 -6.94 -8.77
C ASN A 174 5.38 -8.40 -8.52
N ARG A 175 4.13 -8.76 -8.84
CA ARG A 175 3.57 -10.10 -8.63
C ARG A 175 3.60 -10.53 -7.15
N MET A 176 3.27 -9.62 -6.21
CA MET A 176 3.27 -9.91 -4.78
C MET A 176 2.23 -10.98 -4.43
N THR A 177 2.68 -12.02 -3.74
CA THR A 177 1.84 -13.08 -3.16
C THR A 177 1.90 -13.02 -1.64
N ILE A 178 0.95 -13.64 -0.95
CA ILE A 178 0.94 -13.73 0.51
C ILE A 178 2.21 -14.43 1.01
N ASN A 179 2.54 -15.58 0.43
CA ASN A 179 3.70 -16.37 0.83
C ASN A 179 5.03 -15.62 0.58
N ARG A 180 5.11 -14.84 -0.51
CA ARG A 180 6.29 -14.01 -0.79
C ARG A 180 6.44 -12.91 0.26
N PHE A 181 5.35 -12.23 0.62
CA PHE A 181 5.36 -11.19 1.64
C PHE A 181 5.71 -11.77 3.03
N GLU A 182 5.07 -12.87 3.43
CA GLU A 182 5.35 -13.54 4.70
C GLU A 182 6.83 -13.93 4.83
N ARG A 183 7.40 -14.51 3.77
CA ARG A 183 8.84 -14.87 3.74
C ARG A 183 9.71 -13.62 3.88
N MET A 184 9.43 -12.58 3.09
CA MET A 184 10.18 -11.34 3.13
C MET A 184 10.13 -10.67 4.51
N ALA A 185 8.95 -10.65 5.15
CA ALA A 185 8.78 -10.13 6.50
C ALA A 185 9.54 -10.96 7.53
N ALA A 186 9.51 -12.29 7.43
CA ALA A 186 10.24 -13.19 8.34
C ALA A 186 11.77 -13.10 8.19
N GLU A 187 12.27 -12.80 6.99
CA GLU A 187 13.71 -12.61 6.70
C GLU A 187 14.20 -11.19 7.02
N SER A 188 13.29 -10.26 7.30
CA SER A 188 13.62 -8.86 7.61
C SER A 188 14.07 -8.69 9.07
N ALA A 189 14.58 -7.49 9.39
CA ALA A 189 14.92 -7.12 10.77
C ALA A 189 13.69 -6.83 11.64
N PHE A 190 12.49 -6.82 11.07
CA PHE A 190 11.25 -6.62 11.82
C PHE A 190 10.86 -7.83 12.65
N GLN A 191 10.26 -7.57 13.80
CA GLN A 191 9.45 -8.55 14.50
C GLN A 191 8.05 -8.55 13.89
N VAL A 192 7.60 -9.68 13.37
CA VAL A 192 6.24 -9.84 12.84
C VAL A 192 5.26 -9.93 14.01
N GLU A 193 4.37 -8.94 14.17
CA GLU A 193 3.30 -8.99 15.15
C GLU A 193 2.08 -9.71 14.57
N THR A 194 1.62 -9.30 13.38
CA THR A 194 0.50 -9.95 12.69
C THR A 194 0.67 -9.87 11.17
N ILE A 195 0.23 -10.91 10.46
CA ILE A 195 -0.06 -10.88 9.03
C ILE A 195 -1.40 -11.57 8.85
N GLU A 196 -2.37 -10.82 8.31
CA GLU A 196 -3.74 -11.27 8.10
C GLU A 196 -4.06 -11.27 6.60
N ALA A 197 -4.50 -12.41 6.09
CA ALA A 197 -5.05 -12.54 4.75
C ALA A 197 -6.58 -12.39 4.82
N VAL A 198 -7.09 -11.20 4.48
CA VAL A 198 -8.51 -10.89 4.54
C VAL A 198 -9.23 -11.48 3.34
N PRO A 199 -10.23 -12.37 3.53
CA PRO A 199 -10.87 -13.06 2.41
C PRO A 199 -11.75 -12.14 1.57
N ILE A 200 -11.88 -12.46 0.28
CA ILE A 200 -12.95 -11.96 -0.57
C ILE A 200 -14.29 -12.34 0.07
N ARG A 201 -15.16 -11.36 0.34
CA ARG A 201 -16.40 -11.56 1.10
C ARG A 201 -17.23 -12.75 0.61
N LYS A 202 -17.36 -12.92 -0.71
CA LYS A 202 -18.12 -14.03 -1.34
C LYS A 202 -17.42 -15.39 -1.24
N LEU A 203 -16.10 -15.41 -1.01
CA LEU A 203 -15.29 -16.63 -0.95
C LEU A 203 -14.84 -16.98 0.49
N ARG A 204 -15.41 -16.33 1.51
CA ARG A 204 -15.02 -16.51 2.91
C ARG A 204 -15.09 -17.95 3.38
N GLN A 205 -16.09 -18.71 2.92
CA GLN A 205 -16.24 -20.13 3.28
C GLN A 205 -15.20 -21.05 2.60
N ALA A 206 -14.58 -20.60 1.50
CA ALA A 206 -13.53 -21.31 0.79
C ALA A 206 -12.12 -20.81 1.14
N HIS A 207 -11.99 -19.95 2.15
CA HIS A 207 -10.73 -19.34 2.56
C HIS A 207 -10.02 -20.23 3.60
N PHE A 208 -9.10 -21.06 3.14
CA PHE A 208 -8.28 -21.95 3.94
C PHE A 208 -6.80 -21.70 3.67
N LYS A 209 -5.90 -22.29 4.46
CA LYS A 209 -4.44 -22.14 4.32
C LYS A 209 -3.92 -22.40 2.89
N TRP A 210 -4.51 -23.33 2.18
CA TRP A 210 -4.13 -23.74 0.80
C TRP A 210 -4.85 -22.96 -0.32
N THR A 211 -6.01 -22.35 -0.03
CA THR A 211 -6.77 -21.54 -1.01
C THR A 211 -6.57 -20.03 -0.81
N ARG A 212 -5.92 -19.61 0.28
CA ARG A 212 -5.80 -18.20 0.67
C ARG A 212 -5.18 -17.32 -0.41
N GLU A 213 -4.20 -17.81 -1.18
CA GLU A 213 -3.60 -17.05 -2.29
C GLU A 213 -4.63 -16.63 -3.35
N TRP A 214 -5.68 -17.42 -3.54
CA TRP A 214 -6.73 -17.20 -4.54
C TRP A 214 -7.96 -16.48 -4.00
N THR A 215 -8.15 -16.55 -2.70
CA THR A 215 -9.39 -16.10 -2.03
C THR A 215 -9.17 -14.89 -1.15
N THR A 216 -7.96 -14.32 -1.08
CA THR A 216 -7.64 -13.13 -0.31
C THR A 216 -7.92 -11.86 -1.11
N ALA A 217 -8.67 -10.93 -0.52
CA ALA A 217 -8.91 -9.61 -1.09
C ALA A 217 -7.72 -8.68 -0.85
N ILE A 218 -7.26 -8.61 0.41
CA ILE A 218 -6.13 -7.77 0.85
C ILE A 218 -5.32 -8.50 1.91
N VAL A 219 -4.04 -8.16 2.01
CA VAL A 219 -3.17 -8.53 3.13
C VAL A 219 -3.04 -7.33 4.05
N ARG A 220 -3.15 -7.56 5.34
CA ARG A 220 -2.82 -6.58 6.38
C ARG A 220 -1.66 -7.10 7.19
N ALA A 221 -0.69 -6.25 7.49
CA ALA A 221 0.47 -6.63 8.28
C ALA A 221 0.80 -5.58 9.32
N ARG A 222 1.27 -6.04 10.46
CA ARG A 222 1.82 -5.22 11.51
C ARG A 222 3.19 -5.78 11.89
N LEU A 223 4.22 -4.98 11.67
CA LEU A 223 5.60 -5.34 11.91
C LEU A 223 6.22 -4.31 12.86
N ARG A 224 6.99 -4.77 13.84
CA ARG A 224 7.59 -3.92 14.87
C ARG A 224 9.09 -3.84 14.72
N LYS A 225 9.65 -2.65 14.81
CA LYS A 225 11.07 -2.45 15.00
C LYS A 225 11.39 -2.70 16.48
N THR A 226 12.08 -3.79 16.76
CA THR A 226 12.75 -3.97 18.04
C THR A 226 13.95 -3.03 18.10
N GLN A 227 14.61 -2.90 19.18
CA GLN A 227 15.69 -1.92 19.38
C GLN A 227 16.69 -1.77 18.25
#